data_c76183edcbb0fd738848b5f7179f6147
#
_entry.id   c76183edcbb0fd738848b5f7179f6147
#
_cell.length_a   1.000
_cell.length_b   1.000
_cell.length_c   1.000
_cell.angle_alpha   90.00
_cell.angle_beta   90.00
_cell.angle_gamma   90.00
#
_symmetry.space_group_name_H-M   'P 1'
#
loop_
_entity.id
_entity.type
_entity.pdbx_description
1 polymer ?
#
loop_
_entity_poly.entity_id
_entity_poly.type
_entity_poly.pdbx_seq_one_letter_code
_entity_poly.pdbx_strand_id
1 'polypeptide(L)'
;MRLSDLPSVFVTGTDTDAGKTWVSCQVLRHWQASGLTAGACKPVASGGQWQGGVLVSEDAMQLAAVTGQKPEEVATYVFEKPASPHIADTRGDFDPQVCLQRMAAIQAKHHRLLVEGAGGWCVPLSEKMMQAELVRASGLPVVLVVPVRLGCINHALLSAGQIRRDGCELLGWYANRIEPDFEDFETNVAAISRRIRAPRLID
;
A
#
# COMPACT_ATOMS: atom_id res chain seq x y z
N MET A 1 -6.35 -5.48 16.45
CA MET A 1 -5.92 -4.06 16.38
C MET A 1 -6.86 -3.35 15.42
N ARG A 2 -7.38 -2.19 15.80
CA ARG A 2 -8.32 -1.42 14.95
C ARG A 2 -7.54 -0.58 13.93
N LEU A 3 -8.17 -0.28 12.80
CA LEU A 3 -7.59 0.61 11.79
C LEU A 3 -7.30 2.02 12.35
N SER A 4 -8.15 2.51 13.26
CA SER A 4 -7.94 3.81 13.94
C SER A 4 -6.67 3.88 14.78
N ASP A 5 -6.18 2.75 15.27
CA ASP A 5 -5.05 2.68 16.19
C ASP A 5 -3.69 2.63 15.47
N LEU A 6 -3.71 2.51 14.13
CA LEU A 6 -2.50 2.43 13.33
C LEU A 6 -1.68 3.74 13.42
N PRO A 7 -0.34 3.65 13.55
CA PRO A 7 0.55 4.79 13.32
C PRO A 7 0.60 5.13 11.82
N SER A 8 1.49 6.02 11.40
CA SER A 8 1.86 6.13 9.99
C SER A 8 2.36 4.77 9.47
N VAL A 9 1.88 4.34 8.30
CA VAL A 9 2.10 2.98 7.79
C VAL A 9 2.39 2.94 6.30
N PHE A 10 3.08 1.87 5.89
CA PHE A 10 3.15 1.46 4.49
C PHE A 10 2.17 0.31 4.24
N VAL A 11 1.29 0.46 3.26
CA VAL A 11 0.30 -0.55 2.85
C VAL A 11 0.80 -1.30 1.62
N THR A 12 0.97 -2.61 1.74
CA THR A 12 1.26 -3.50 0.62
C THR A 12 0.19 -4.58 0.48
N GLY A 13 0.16 -5.27 -0.63
CA GLY A 13 -0.70 -6.43 -0.84
C GLY A 13 0.08 -7.72 -1.02
N THR A 14 -0.60 -8.84 -1.02
CA THR A 14 -0.01 -10.11 -1.47
C THR A 14 0.09 -10.18 -2.99
N ASP A 15 -0.65 -9.29 -3.70
CA ASP A 15 -0.73 -9.26 -5.16
C ASP A 15 -1.24 -7.89 -5.65
N THR A 16 -1.22 -7.68 -6.99
CA THR A 16 -2.04 -6.67 -7.65
C THR A 16 -3.52 -7.00 -7.38
N ASP A 17 -4.37 -5.98 -7.36
CA ASP A 17 -5.82 -6.11 -7.09
C ASP A 17 -6.19 -6.76 -5.74
N ALA A 18 -5.25 -6.76 -4.80
CA ALA A 18 -5.53 -7.18 -3.42
C ALA A 18 -6.52 -6.26 -2.68
N GLY A 19 -6.86 -5.11 -3.27
CA GLY A 19 -7.72 -4.08 -2.68
C GLY A 19 -6.98 -3.13 -1.74
N LYS A 20 -5.67 -2.93 -1.99
CA LYS A 20 -4.86 -1.98 -1.20
C LYS A 20 -5.51 -0.62 -1.08
N THR A 21 -5.91 -0.03 -2.20
CA THR A 21 -6.46 1.33 -2.26
C THR A 21 -7.77 1.44 -1.48
N TRP A 22 -8.63 0.40 -1.56
CA TRP A 22 -9.84 0.35 -0.74
C TRP A 22 -9.50 0.34 0.76
N VAL A 23 -8.58 -0.52 1.20
CA VAL A 23 -8.14 -0.60 2.61
C VAL A 23 -7.45 0.68 3.05
N SER A 24 -6.58 1.26 2.21
CA SER A 24 -5.93 2.54 2.44
C SER A 24 -6.94 3.66 2.69
N CYS A 25 -7.99 3.73 1.87
CA CYS A 25 -9.09 4.68 2.05
C CYS A 25 -9.84 4.45 3.37
N GLN A 26 -10.05 3.19 3.79
CA GLN A 26 -10.66 2.91 5.10
C GLN A 26 -9.77 3.40 6.25
N VAL A 27 -8.48 3.09 6.23
CA VAL A 27 -7.52 3.57 7.25
C VAL A 27 -7.55 5.09 7.36
N LEU A 28 -7.49 5.80 6.23
CA LEU A 28 -7.52 7.26 6.19
C LEU A 28 -8.82 7.82 6.80
N ARG A 29 -9.98 7.23 6.45
CA ARG A 29 -11.27 7.63 7.02
C ARG A 29 -11.35 7.38 8.53
N HIS A 30 -10.84 6.25 9.02
CA HIS A 30 -10.81 5.94 10.45
C HIS A 30 -9.92 6.93 11.23
N TRP A 31 -8.77 7.33 10.68
CA TRP A 31 -7.94 8.35 11.29
C TRP A 31 -8.64 9.71 11.35
N GLN A 32 -9.30 10.14 10.25
CA GLN A 32 -10.05 11.38 10.20
C GLN A 32 -11.24 11.37 11.17
N ALA A 33 -11.98 10.27 11.26
CA ALA A 33 -13.08 10.10 12.21
C ALA A 33 -12.61 10.17 13.67
N SER A 34 -11.33 9.84 13.93
CA SER A 34 -10.67 9.99 15.24
C SER A 34 -10.08 11.39 15.48
N GLY A 35 -10.35 12.37 14.60
CA GLY A 35 -9.86 13.74 14.73
C GLY A 35 -8.42 13.96 14.28
N LEU A 36 -7.80 12.98 13.60
CA LEU A 36 -6.43 13.10 13.09
C LEU A 36 -6.42 13.65 11.66
N THR A 37 -5.48 14.54 11.37
CA THR A 37 -5.18 14.89 9.98
C THR A 37 -4.33 13.79 9.37
N ALA A 38 -4.66 13.36 8.15
CA ALA A 38 -4.00 12.28 7.45
C ALA A 38 -3.63 12.67 6.03
N GLY A 39 -2.40 12.39 5.63
CA GLY A 39 -1.94 12.51 4.26
C GLY A 39 -1.67 11.14 3.63
N ALA A 40 -1.80 11.06 2.32
CA ALA A 40 -1.51 9.87 1.54
C ALA A 40 -0.34 10.10 0.58
N CYS A 41 0.46 9.06 0.36
CA CYS A 41 1.52 9.03 -0.65
C CYS A 41 1.45 7.71 -1.43
N LYS A 42 1.52 7.81 -2.76
CA LYS A 42 1.69 6.70 -3.69
C LYS A 42 3.04 6.89 -4.41
N PRO A 43 4.14 6.27 -3.94
CA PRO A 43 5.47 6.51 -4.50
C PRO A 43 5.53 6.26 -6.00
N VAL A 44 4.91 5.16 -6.44
CA VAL A 44 4.84 4.78 -7.85
C VAL A 44 3.46 4.24 -8.17
N ALA A 45 2.92 4.68 -9.29
CA ALA A 45 1.71 4.13 -9.91
C ALA A 45 1.97 3.82 -11.37
N SER A 46 1.43 2.72 -11.87
CA SER A 46 1.47 2.31 -13.28
C SER A 46 0.05 2.24 -13.84
N GLY A 47 -0.10 2.35 -15.16
CA GLY A 47 -1.40 2.37 -15.82
C GLY A 47 -2.13 3.70 -15.67
N GLY A 48 -1.39 4.80 -15.55
CA GLY A 48 -1.96 6.15 -15.50
C GLY A 48 -2.68 6.53 -16.79
N GLN A 49 -3.66 7.41 -16.66
CA GLN A 49 -4.45 7.94 -17.77
C GLN A 49 -4.30 9.46 -17.87
N TRP A 50 -4.24 9.98 -19.08
CA TRP A 50 -4.15 11.41 -19.32
C TRP A 50 -5.51 12.09 -19.06
N GLN A 51 -5.49 13.05 -18.15
CA GLN A 51 -6.65 13.88 -17.81
C GLN A 51 -6.23 15.36 -17.78
N GLY A 52 -6.78 16.17 -18.68
CA GLY A 52 -6.44 17.60 -18.74
C GLY A 52 -4.95 17.90 -18.94
N GLY A 53 -4.21 17.02 -19.62
CA GLY A 53 -2.77 17.17 -19.86
C GLY A 53 -1.87 16.69 -18.71
N VAL A 54 -2.44 16.10 -17.65
CA VAL A 54 -1.71 15.52 -16.53
C VAL A 54 -1.94 14.00 -16.54
N LEU A 55 -0.89 13.23 -16.30
CA LEU A 55 -0.98 11.78 -16.15
C LEU A 55 -1.35 11.46 -14.69
N VAL A 56 -2.50 10.85 -14.47
CA VAL A 56 -3.03 10.50 -13.15
C VAL A 56 -3.32 9.01 -13.03
N SER A 57 -3.16 8.45 -11.85
CA SER A 57 -3.57 7.07 -11.55
C SER A 57 -4.88 7.06 -10.77
N GLU A 58 -5.69 6.02 -10.99
CA GLU A 58 -6.95 5.82 -10.26
C GLU A 58 -6.71 5.72 -8.74
N ASP A 59 -5.68 4.99 -8.31
CA ASP A 59 -5.30 4.89 -6.91
C ASP A 59 -5.04 6.27 -6.29
N ALA A 60 -4.25 7.12 -6.97
CA ALA A 60 -3.96 8.46 -6.49
C ALA A 60 -5.21 9.34 -6.41
N MET A 61 -6.12 9.22 -7.36
CA MET A 61 -7.40 9.94 -7.33
C MET A 61 -8.27 9.52 -6.14
N GLN A 62 -8.37 8.20 -5.87
CA GLN A 62 -9.15 7.69 -4.75
C GLN A 62 -8.56 8.14 -3.39
N LEU A 63 -7.25 8.07 -3.22
CA LEU A 63 -6.56 8.53 -2.01
C LEU A 63 -6.71 10.06 -1.82
N ALA A 64 -6.56 10.82 -2.89
CA ALA A 64 -6.73 12.27 -2.92
C ALA A 64 -8.14 12.70 -2.52
N ALA A 65 -9.16 11.99 -3.01
CA ALA A 65 -10.56 12.26 -2.66
C ALA A 65 -10.86 12.10 -1.16
N VAL A 66 -10.15 11.21 -0.46
CA VAL A 66 -10.29 11.02 0.99
C VAL A 66 -9.50 12.06 1.77
N THR A 67 -8.28 12.39 1.34
CA THR A 67 -7.37 13.27 2.11
C THR A 67 -7.55 14.75 1.82
N GLY A 68 -8.23 15.11 0.72
CA GLY A 68 -8.32 16.50 0.24
C GLY A 68 -7.05 16.99 -0.48
N GLN A 69 -6.06 16.12 -0.69
CA GLN A 69 -4.89 16.41 -1.50
C GLN A 69 -5.28 16.41 -3.00
N LYS A 70 -4.39 16.96 -3.85
CA LYS A 70 -4.50 16.76 -5.29
C LYS A 70 -3.85 15.42 -5.68
N PRO A 71 -4.31 14.74 -6.75
CA PRO A 71 -3.70 13.48 -7.20
C PRO A 71 -2.19 13.56 -7.44
N GLU A 72 -1.70 14.68 -7.99
CA GLU A 72 -0.26 14.94 -8.21
C GLU A 72 0.54 15.20 -6.92
N GLU A 73 -0.14 15.51 -5.82
CA GLU A 73 0.48 15.59 -4.50
C GLU A 73 0.59 14.20 -3.85
N VAL A 74 -0.34 13.29 -4.17
CA VAL A 74 -0.35 11.91 -3.69
C VAL A 74 0.66 11.06 -4.45
N ALA A 75 0.59 11.00 -5.78
CA ALA A 75 1.50 10.20 -6.57
C ALA A 75 2.82 10.94 -6.84
N THR A 76 3.96 10.24 -6.64
CA THR A 76 5.28 10.80 -6.96
C THR A 76 5.65 10.51 -8.41
N TYR A 77 5.52 9.25 -8.82
CA TYR A 77 5.72 8.82 -10.20
C TYR A 77 4.45 8.16 -10.71
N VAL A 78 4.01 8.56 -11.89
CA VAL A 78 2.91 7.91 -12.61
C VAL A 78 3.41 7.50 -13.97
N PHE A 79 3.33 6.21 -14.27
CA PHE A 79 3.70 5.67 -15.58
C PHE A 79 2.45 5.29 -16.37
N GLU A 80 2.44 5.58 -17.68
CA GLU A 80 1.28 5.29 -18.54
C GLU A 80 1.08 3.79 -18.75
N LYS A 81 2.19 3.04 -18.91
CA LYS A 81 2.13 1.60 -19.16
C LYS A 81 1.64 0.85 -17.91
N PRO A 82 0.59 -0.02 -18.01
CA PRO A 82 0.13 -0.87 -16.91
C PRO A 82 1.06 -2.09 -16.76
N ALA A 83 2.23 -1.88 -16.15
CA ALA A 83 3.24 -2.91 -15.96
C ALA A 83 3.96 -2.68 -14.63
N SER A 84 4.80 -3.64 -14.21
CA SER A 84 5.68 -3.44 -13.05
C SER A 84 6.50 -2.15 -13.22
N PRO A 85 6.72 -1.37 -12.15
CA PRO A 85 7.35 -0.05 -12.22
C PRO A 85 8.63 0.00 -13.06
N HIS A 86 9.56 -0.94 -12.86
CA HIS A 86 10.82 -1.00 -13.61
C HIS A 86 10.64 -1.23 -15.12
N ILE A 87 9.52 -1.83 -15.54
CA ILE A 87 9.17 -2.02 -16.97
C ILE A 87 8.42 -0.80 -17.50
N ALA A 88 7.65 -0.14 -16.64
CA ALA A 88 6.84 1.02 -17.00
C ALA A 88 7.70 2.30 -17.10
N ASP A 89 8.75 2.39 -16.30
CA ASP A 89 9.74 3.47 -16.32
C ASP A 89 10.74 3.29 -17.48
N THR A 90 10.30 3.62 -18.69
CA THR A 90 11.12 3.45 -19.90
C THR A 90 12.27 4.46 -20.00
N ARG A 91 12.32 5.49 -19.16
CA ARG A 91 13.33 6.54 -19.16
C ARG A 91 14.33 6.42 -18.00
N GLY A 92 14.00 5.58 -17.00
CA GLY A 92 14.81 5.47 -15.79
C GLY A 92 14.71 6.72 -14.90
N ASP A 93 13.54 7.34 -14.86
CA ASP A 93 13.29 8.58 -14.11
C ASP A 93 13.15 8.34 -12.60
N PHE A 94 12.97 7.08 -12.16
CA PHE A 94 12.73 6.76 -10.77
C PHE A 94 13.94 7.09 -9.88
N ASP A 95 13.72 7.99 -8.93
CA ASP A 95 14.66 8.33 -7.85
C ASP A 95 14.00 8.10 -6.48
N PRO A 96 14.50 7.16 -5.67
CA PRO A 96 13.97 6.88 -4.33
C PRO A 96 14.05 8.09 -3.38
N GLN A 97 15.04 8.97 -3.57
CA GLN A 97 15.18 10.16 -2.71
C GLN A 97 14.00 11.12 -2.90
N VAL A 98 13.51 11.27 -4.12
CA VAL A 98 12.32 12.08 -4.41
C VAL A 98 11.09 11.50 -3.70
N CYS A 99 10.94 10.17 -3.69
CA CYS A 99 9.87 9.50 -2.93
C CYS A 99 9.98 9.76 -1.43
N LEU A 100 11.16 9.58 -0.85
CA LEU A 100 11.40 9.79 0.59
C LEU A 100 11.17 11.25 0.99
N GLN A 101 11.62 12.20 0.19
CA GLN A 101 11.37 13.63 0.41
C GLN A 101 9.87 13.97 0.35
N ARG A 102 9.13 13.38 -0.59
CA ARG A 102 7.68 13.54 -0.68
C ARG A 102 6.98 12.99 0.56
N MET A 103 7.33 11.79 0.99
CA MET A 103 6.79 11.18 2.22
C MET A 103 7.04 12.08 3.43
N ALA A 104 8.28 12.56 3.62
CA ALA A 104 8.64 13.45 4.71
C ALA A 104 7.86 14.79 4.67
N ALA A 105 7.70 15.38 3.48
CA ALA A 105 6.95 16.61 3.31
C ALA A 105 5.46 16.47 3.64
N ILE A 106 4.86 15.32 3.31
CA ILE A 106 3.46 15.01 3.66
C ILE A 106 3.35 14.75 5.18
N GLN A 107 4.27 13.94 5.74
CA GLN A 107 4.28 13.64 7.17
C GLN A 107 4.41 14.90 8.04
N ALA A 108 5.20 15.89 7.60
CA ALA A 108 5.38 17.15 8.33
C ALA A 108 4.10 18.00 8.44
N LYS A 109 3.13 17.78 7.56
CA LYS A 109 1.86 18.52 7.50
C LYS A 109 0.68 17.79 8.17
N HIS A 110 0.84 16.50 8.51
CA HIS A 110 -0.25 15.66 8.97
C HIS A 110 0.15 14.85 10.21
N HIS A 111 -0.82 14.53 11.06
CA HIS A 111 -0.62 13.66 12.21
C HIS A 111 -0.26 12.23 11.79
N ARG A 112 -0.74 11.80 10.62
CA ARG A 112 -0.52 10.45 10.09
C ARG A 112 -0.21 10.49 8.59
N LEU A 113 0.69 9.61 8.17
CA LEU A 113 1.01 9.34 6.78
C LEU A 113 0.64 7.90 6.43
N LEU A 114 -0.11 7.72 5.36
CA LEU A 114 -0.29 6.43 4.72
C LEU A 114 0.47 6.42 3.40
N VAL A 115 1.37 5.45 3.25
CA VAL A 115 2.07 5.22 1.99
C VAL A 115 1.54 3.92 1.37
N GLU A 116 1.08 3.99 0.12
CA GLU A 116 0.59 2.83 -0.60
C GLU A 116 1.58 2.35 -1.65
N GLY A 117 1.98 1.09 -1.57
CA GLY A 117 2.87 0.45 -2.53
C GLY A 117 2.21 0.07 -3.86
N ALA A 118 3.01 -0.29 -4.83
CA ALA A 118 2.58 -0.87 -6.10
C ALA A 118 2.57 -2.41 -6.01
N GLY A 119 1.55 -3.06 -6.58
CA GLY A 119 1.48 -4.52 -6.63
C GLY A 119 1.61 -5.24 -5.30
N GLY A 120 2.42 -6.31 -5.25
CA GLY A 120 2.75 -7.05 -4.03
C GLY A 120 4.00 -6.55 -3.34
N TRP A 121 4.59 -7.38 -2.46
CA TRP A 121 5.77 -6.98 -1.69
C TRP A 121 7.06 -6.96 -2.54
N CYS A 122 7.34 -8.04 -3.28
CA CYS A 122 8.55 -8.21 -4.07
C CYS A 122 8.42 -7.53 -5.45
N VAL A 123 8.19 -6.24 -5.47
CA VAL A 123 8.06 -5.46 -6.71
C VAL A 123 9.32 -4.65 -6.96
N PRO A 124 9.98 -4.80 -8.14
CA PRO A 124 11.05 -3.92 -8.55
C PRO A 124 10.51 -2.53 -8.89
N LEU A 125 11.03 -1.51 -8.23
CA LEU A 125 10.73 -0.11 -8.54
C LEU A 125 11.60 0.41 -9.68
N SER A 126 12.83 -0.12 -9.79
CA SER A 126 13.76 0.11 -10.89
C SER A 126 14.63 -1.14 -11.10
N GLU A 127 15.52 -1.13 -12.07
CA GLU A 127 16.51 -2.19 -12.30
C GLU A 127 17.43 -2.46 -11.07
N LYS A 128 17.56 -1.50 -10.17
CA LYS A 128 18.49 -1.55 -9.05
C LYS A 128 17.85 -1.55 -7.68
N MET A 129 16.51 -1.40 -7.60
CA MET A 129 15.84 -1.19 -6.32
C MET A 129 14.51 -1.92 -6.25
N MET A 130 14.33 -2.70 -5.17
CA MET A 130 13.06 -3.31 -4.80
C MET A 130 12.24 -2.37 -3.91
N GLN A 131 10.92 -2.51 -3.95
CA GLN A 131 10.00 -1.77 -3.07
C GLN A 131 10.37 -1.91 -1.58
N ALA A 132 10.80 -3.09 -1.16
CA ALA A 132 11.22 -3.36 0.21
C ALA A 132 12.35 -2.43 0.70
N GLU A 133 13.27 -2.04 -0.18
CA GLU A 133 14.37 -1.13 0.16
C GLU A 133 13.88 0.29 0.41
N LEU A 134 12.90 0.77 -0.39
CA LEU A 134 12.25 2.06 -0.16
C LEU A 134 11.48 2.06 1.17
N VAL A 135 10.76 0.98 1.47
CA VAL A 135 10.01 0.83 2.73
C VAL A 135 10.96 0.85 3.92
N ARG A 136 12.04 0.07 3.86
CA ARG A 136 13.06 0.06 4.92
C ARG A 136 13.68 1.44 5.14
N ALA A 137 14.00 2.16 4.06
CA ALA A 137 14.54 3.51 4.14
C ALA A 137 13.55 4.52 4.73
N SER A 138 12.25 4.33 4.53
CA SER A 138 11.21 5.18 5.12
C SER A 138 11.00 4.95 6.62
N GLY A 139 11.40 3.79 7.16
CA GLY A 139 11.17 3.39 8.55
C GLY A 139 9.70 3.12 8.90
N LEU A 140 8.79 3.10 7.92
CA LEU A 140 7.37 2.86 8.18
C LEU A 140 7.09 1.38 8.44
N PRO A 141 6.28 1.04 9.46
CA PRO A 141 5.78 -0.31 9.63
C PRO A 141 4.79 -0.68 8.53
N VAL A 142 4.70 -1.97 8.23
CA VAL A 142 3.96 -2.50 7.09
C VAL A 142 2.61 -3.08 7.51
N VAL A 143 1.57 -2.73 6.76
CA VAL A 143 0.26 -3.39 6.75
C VAL A 143 0.17 -4.24 5.48
N LEU A 144 -0.14 -5.53 5.64
CA LEU A 144 -0.32 -6.46 4.54
C LEU A 144 -1.81 -6.68 4.24
N VAL A 145 -2.25 -6.30 3.07
CA VAL A 145 -3.62 -6.58 2.57
C VAL A 145 -3.64 -7.94 1.89
N VAL A 146 -4.52 -8.81 2.37
CA VAL A 146 -4.68 -10.17 1.86
C VAL A 146 -6.08 -10.32 1.25
N PRO A 147 -6.21 -10.44 -0.08
CA PRO A 147 -7.47 -10.80 -0.71
C PRO A 147 -7.79 -12.25 -0.35
N VAL A 148 -8.89 -12.47 0.38
CA VAL A 148 -9.24 -13.81 0.86
C VAL A 148 -9.96 -14.57 -0.24
N ARG A 149 -9.24 -15.48 -0.86
CA ARG A 149 -9.66 -16.38 -1.96
C ARG A 149 -8.82 -17.65 -1.93
N LEU A 150 -9.11 -18.62 -2.78
CA LEU A 150 -8.28 -19.83 -2.88
C LEU A 150 -6.82 -19.47 -3.16
N GLY A 151 -5.89 -20.04 -2.38
CA GLY A 151 -4.43 -19.77 -2.44
C GLY A 151 -3.94 -18.64 -1.54
N CYS A 152 -4.84 -17.86 -0.91
CA CYS A 152 -4.48 -16.70 -0.09
C CYS A 152 -3.58 -17.04 1.11
N ILE A 153 -3.73 -18.24 1.70
CA ILE A 153 -2.89 -18.67 2.84
C ILE A 153 -1.42 -18.71 2.42
N ASN A 154 -1.10 -19.34 1.28
CA ASN A 154 0.25 -19.39 0.75
C ASN A 154 0.81 -17.99 0.50
N HIS A 155 0.08 -17.15 -0.21
CA HIS A 155 0.51 -15.79 -0.56
C HIS A 155 0.72 -14.92 0.69
N ALA A 156 -0.17 -15.01 1.68
CA ALA A 156 -0.05 -14.27 2.93
C ALA A 156 1.20 -14.66 3.72
N LEU A 157 1.47 -15.96 3.85
CA LEU A 157 2.61 -16.46 4.62
C LEU A 157 3.94 -16.17 3.93
N LEU A 158 4.02 -16.31 2.59
CA LEU A 158 5.21 -15.95 1.81
C LEU A 158 5.50 -14.46 1.92
N SER A 159 4.49 -13.60 1.71
CA SER A 159 4.65 -12.14 1.81
C SER A 159 5.06 -11.71 3.22
N ALA A 160 4.40 -12.21 4.25
CA ALA A 160 4.74 -11.91 5.64
C ALA A 160 6.15 -12.38 6.02
N GLY A 161 6.56 -13.55 5.54
CA GLY A 161 7.91 -14.07 5.72
C GLY A 161 8.96 -13.20 5.05
N GLN A 162 8.68 -12.74 3.82
CA GLN A 162 9.60 -11.90 3.07
C GLN A 162 9.72 -10.50 3.67
N ILE A 163 8.59 -9.86 4.07
CA ILE A 163 8.60 -8.56 4.75
C ILE A 163 9.60 -8.57 5.93
N ARG A 164 9.55 -9.61 6.76
CA ARG A 164 10.45 -9.73 7.92
C ARG A 164 11.90 -9.99 7.53
N ARG A 165 12.15 -10.82 6.50
CA ARG A 165 13.49 -11.09 5.98
C ARG A 165 14.16 -9.83 5.44
N ASP A 166 13.38 -8.93 4.85
CA ASP A 166 13.86 -7.66 4.33
C ASP A 166 14.08 -6.61 5.44
N GLY A 167 13.90 -7.00 6.72
CA GLY A 167 14.13 -6.14 7.88
C GLY A 167 13.02 -5.12 8.12
N CYS A 168 11.83 -5.33 7.57
CA CYS A 168 10.67 -4.46 7.78
C CYS A 168 9.73 -5.05 8.85
N GLU A 169 9.14 -4.18 9.65
CA GLU A 169 8.14 -4.56 10.65
C GLU A 169 6.81 -4.85 9.98
N LEU A 170 6.30 -6.07 10.10
CA LEU A 170 4.92 -6.40 9.76
C LEU A 170 4.02 -6.08 10.98
N LEU A 171 3.43 -4.89 10.97
CA LEU A 171 2.59 -4.38 12.07
C LEU A 171 1.27 -5.15 12.19
N GLY A 172 0.67 -5.51 11.05
CA GLY A 172 -0.59 -6.23 10.99
C GLY A 172 -0.97 -6.62 9.57
N TRP A 173 -2.09 -7.32 9.44
CA TRP A 173 -2.65 -7.70 8.15
C TRP A 173 -4.16 -7.52 8.11
N TYR A 174 -4.70 -7.19 6.94
CA TYR A 174 -6.12 -7.00 6.71
C TYR A 174 -6.65 -8.10 5.78
N ALA A 175 -7.72 -8.79 6.23
CA ALA A 175 -8.42 -9.79 5.44
C ALA A 175 -9.46 -9.09 4.56
N ASN A 176 -9.14 -8.90 3.28
CA ASN A 176 -10.04 -8.23 2.35
C ASN A 176 -10.96 -9.24 1.65
N ARG A 177 -12.28 -9.04 1.80
CA ARG A 177 -13.30 -9.88 1.14
C ARG A 177 -13.55 -9.33 -0.26
N ILE A 178 -12.79 -9.83 -1.24
CA ILE A 178 -12.93 -9.44 -2.66
C ILE A 178 -13.98 -10.27 -3.42
N GLU A 179 -14.28 -11.45 -2.91
CA GLU A 179 -15.30 -12.38 -3.43
C GLU A 179 -16.40 -12.50 -2.36
N PRO A 180 -17.57 -11.85 -2.54
CA PRO A 180 -18.64 -11.83 -1.53
C PRO A 180 -19.13 -13.24 -1.16
N ASP A 181 -19.22 -14.13 -2.16
CA ASP A 181 -19.79 -15.47 -2.04
C ASP A 181 -18.74 -16.56 -1.71
N PHE A 182 -17.51 -16.18 -1.37
CA PHE A 182 -16.49 -17.14 -0.98
C PHE A 182 -16.79 -17.73 0.40
N GLU A 183 -17.37 -18.93 0.42
CA GLU A 183 -17.86 -19.62 1.63
C GLU A 183 -16.77 -19.86 2.67
N ASP A 184 -15.55 -20.20 2.25
CA ASP A 184 -14.42 -20.50 3.11
C ASP A 184 -13.67 -19.26 3.66
N PHE A 185 -14.26 -18.07 3.60
CA PHE A 185 -13.61 -16.84 4.04
C PHE A 185 -13.09 -16.94 5.49
N GLU A 186 -13.95 -17.23 6.45
CA GLU A 186 -13.57 -17.28 7.87
C GLU A 186 -12.60 -18.43 8.18
N THR A 187 -12.72 -19.56 7.48
CA THR A 187 -11.81 -20.70 7.59
C THR A 187 -10.39 -20.31 7.16
N ASN A 188 -10.25 -19.60 6.03
CA ASN A 188 -8.96 -19.10 5.54
C ASN A 188 -8.39 -18.02 6.47
N VAL A 189 -9.22 -17.08 6.93
CA VAL A 189 -8.81 -16.05 7.89
C VAL A 189 -8.26 -16.66 9.17
N ALA A 190 -8.94 -17.66 9.74
CA ALA A 190 -8.49 -18.38 10.92
C ALA A 190 -7.16 -19.13 10.67
N ALA A 191 -7.01 -19.74 9.49
CA ALA A 191 -5.79 -20.44 9.11
C ALA A 191 -4.59 -19.50 8.97
N ILE A 192 -4.78 -18.31 8.38
CA ILE A 192 -3.75 -17.27 8.28
C ILE A 192 -3.41 -16.75 9.67
N SER A 193 -4.41 -16.36 10.47
CA SER A 193 -4.22 -15.76 11.81
C SER A 193 -3.34 -16.64 12.72
N ARG A 194 -3.51 -17.95 12.67
CA ARG A 194 -2.70 -18.90 13.47
C ARG A 194 -1.23 -18.98 13.05
N ARG A 195 -0.88 -18.53 11.83
CA ARG A 195 0.45 -18.76 11.21
C ARG A 195 1.23 -17.50 10.93
N ILE A 196 0.55 -16.39 10.63
CA ILE A 196 1.18 -15.17 10.11
C ILE A 196 2.01 -14.41 11.16
N ARG A 197 1.79 -14.68 12.47
CA ARG A 197 2.48 -14.01 13.59
C ARG A 197 2.40 -12.48 13.55
N ALA A 198 1.26 -11.95 13.14
CA ALA A 198 0.92 -10.53 13.16
C ALA A 198 -0.57 -10.39 13.47
N PRO A 199 -1.02 -9.32 14.16
CA PRO A 199 -2.43 -9.12 14.46
C PRO A 199 -3.24 -8.91 13.20
N ARG A 200 -4.45 -9.49 13.16
CA ARG A 200 -5.47 -9.11 12.18
C ARG A 200 -5.97 -7.72 12.51
N LEU A 201 -6.05 -6.89 11.48
CA LEU A 201 -6.68 -5.58 11.55
C LEU A 201 -8.20 -5.74 11.32
N ILE A 202 -8.96 -4.93 12.02
CA ILE A 202 -10.42 -4.85 11.94
C ILE A 202 -10.84 -3.38 11.88
N ASP A 203 -12.00 -3.13 11.32
CA ASP A 203 -12.64 -1.82 11.26
C ASP A 203 -13.00 -1.28 12.66
#